data_f34f4c98f28dfda4d3797b9703dafafa
#
_entry.id   f34f4c98f28dfda4d3797b9703dafafa
#
_cell.length_a   1.000
_cell.length_b   1.000
_cell.length_c   1.000
_cell.angle_alpha   90.00
_cell.angle_beta   90.00
_cell.angle_gamma   90.00
#
_symmetry.space_group_name_H-M   'P 1'
#
loop_
_entity.id
_entity.type
_entity.pdbx_description
1 polymer ?
#
loop_
_entity_poly.entity_id
_entity_poly.type
_entity_poly.pdbx_seq_one_letter_code
_entity_poly.pdbx_strand_id
1 'polypeptide(L)' 'MIYFVRIWLSNGDNLHDKVFHFKKNFPEDATEQEIDEYFQDTYQNLYNAFFSIYEPPKDGGNYCGWKYISQSEYEMLI' A
#
# COMPACT_ATOMS: atom_id res chain seq x y z
N MET A 1 18.98 -0.92 4.86
CA MET A 1 18.02 -0.04 5.54
C MET A 1 16.61 -0.59 5.41
N ILE A 2 15.84 -0.53 6.48
CA ILE A 2 14.47 -1.03 6.49
C ILE A 2 13.52 0.14 6.27
N TYR A 3 12.60 -0.03 5.33
CA TYR A 3 11.53 0.92 5.05
C TYR A 3 10.20 0.29 5.40
N PHE A 4 9.29 1.12 5.88
CA PHE A 4 7.96 0.71 6.30
C PHE A 4 6.93 1.49 5.48
N VAL A 5 5.88 0.82 5.02
CA VAL A 5 4.81 1.47 4.27
C VAL A 5 3.46 0.98 4.73
N ARG A 6 2.47 1.85 4.56
CA ARG A 6 1.06 1.51 4.70
C ARG A 6 0.41 1.57 3.34
N ILE A 7 -0.37 0.54 3.00
CA ILE A 7 -1.17 0.48 1.78
C ILE A 7 -2.62 0.36 2.21
N TRP A 8 -3.49 1.18 1.64
CA TRP A 8 -4.92 1.11 1.89
C TRP A 8 -5.67 0.95 0.58
N LEU A 9 -6.67 0.08 0.61
CA LEU A 9 -7.50 -0.26 -0.54
C LEU A 9 -8.96 -0.18 -0.12
N SER A 10 -9.75 0.48 -0.93
CA SER A 10 -11.17 0.63 -0.68
C SER A 10 -11.88 0.96 -1.99
N ASN A 11 -13.11 0.49 -2.13
CA ASN A 11 -13.97 0.93 -3.23
C ASN A 11 -15.02 1.94 -2.77
N GLY A 12 -14.89 2.50 -1.57
CA GLY A 12 -15.77 3.52 -1.05
C GLY A 12 -17.05 3.01 -0.42
N ASP A 13 -17.29 1.70 -0.38
CA ASP A 13 -18.50 1.13 0.20
C ASP A 13 -18.40 0.89 1.72
N ASN A 14 -17.22 1.07 2.31
CA ASN A 14 -16.93 0.85 3.73
C ASN A 14 -17.10 -0.60 4.21
N LEU A 15 -17.31 -1.55 3.29
CA LEU A 15 -17.52 -2.95 3.63
C LEU A 15 -16.27 -3.80 3.38
N HIS A 16 -15.40 -3.38 2.45
CA HIS A 16 -14.29 -4.19 1.98
C HIS A 16 -12.95 -3.50 2.14
N ASP A 17 -12.90 -2.48 2.97
CA ASP A 17 -11.66 -1.71 3.19
C ASP A 17 -10.56 -2.60 3.73
N LYS A 18 -9.36 -2.45 3.16
CA LYS A 18 -8.17 -3.20 3.58
C LYS A 18 -7.05 -2.23 3.88
N VAL A 19 -6.30 -2.53 4.94
CA VAL A 19 -5.09 -1.79 5.28
C VAL A 19 -3.98 -2.81 5.51
N PHE A 20 -2.84 -2.59 4.87
CA PHE A 20 -1.67 -3.45 5.00
C PHE A 20 -0.47 -2.63 5.44
N HIS A 21 0.33 -3.18 6.32
CA HIS A 21 1.64 -2.65 6.67
C HIS A 21 2.70 -3.62 6.15
N PHE A 22 3.66 -3.08 5.41
CA PHE A 22 4.76 -3.85 4.87
C PHE A 22 6.08 -3.24 5.30
N LYS A 23 7.10 -4.08 5.42
CA LYS A 23 8.46 -3.64 5.60
C LYS A 23 9.35 -4.39 4.62
N LYS A 24 10.42 -3.73 4.21
CA LYS A 24 11.42 -4.31 3.33
C LYS A 24 12.79 -3.79 3.69
N ASN A 25 13.74 -4.69 3.80
CA ASN A 25 15.13 -4.33 3.97
C ASN A 25 15.79 -4.21 2.60
N PHE A 26 16.37 -3.04 2.31
CA PHE A 26 17.07 -2.78 1.07
C PHE A 26 18.57 -2.72 1.31
N PRO A 27 19.41 -3.08 0.31
CA PRO A 27 20.84 -2.82 0.38
C PRO A 27 21.14 -1.34 0.57
N GLU A 28 22.27 -1.01 1.17
CA GLU A 28 22.65 0.37 1.43
C GLU A 28 22.83 1.19 0.16
N ASP A 29 23.16 0.55 -0.96
CA ASP A 29 23.35 1.21 -2.26
C ASP A 29 22.05 1.33 -3.07
N ALA A 30 20.90 0.90 -2.53
CA ALA A 30 19.63 1.07 -3.21
C ALA A 30 19.30 2.55 -3.33
N THR A 31 18.84 2.96 -4.53
CA THR A 31 18.44 4.34 -4.77
C THR A 31 17.02 4.58 -4.30
N GLU A 32 16.67 5.85 -4.05
CA GLU A 32 15.30 6.22 -3.72
C GLU A 32 14.32 5.76 -4.80
N GLN A 33 14.71 5.86 -6.05
CA GLN A 33 13.88 5.42 -7.16
C GLN A 33 13.59 3.93 -7.11
N GLU A 34 14.62 3.11 -6.83
CA GLU A 34 14.44 1.66 -6.71
C GLU A 34 13.51 1.30 -5.56
N ILE A 35 13.63 2.00 -4.44
CA ILE A 35 12.79 1.78 -3.27
C ILE A 35 11.35 2.16 -3.57
N ASP A 36 11.12 3.33 -4.16
CA ASP A 36 9.79 3.80 -4.54
C ASP A 36 9.13 2.85 -5.54
N GLU A 37 9.88 2.41 -6.55
CA GLU A 37 9.35 1.48 -7.56
C GLU A 37 8.93 0.15 -6.94
N TYR A 38 9.71 -0.36 -5.99
CA TYR A 38 9.36 -1.60 -5.31
C TYR A 38 8.00 -1.48 -4.61
N PHE A 39 7.81 -0.41 -3.84
CA PHE A 39 6.55 -0.24 -3.12
C PHE A 39 5.40 0.14 -4.04
N GLN A 40 5.65 0.90 -5.09
CA GLN A 40 4.65 1.21 -6.10
C GLN A 40 4.17 -0.07 -6.78
N ASP A 41 5.07 -0.97 -7.12
CA ASP A 41 4.72 -2.27 -7.73
C ASP A 41 3.94 -3.15 -6.76
N THR A 42 4.35 -3.17 -5.50
CA THR A 42 3.61 -3.89 -4.45
C THR A 42 2.18 -3.37 -4.32
N TYR A 43 2.04 -2.04 -4.28
CA TYR A 43 0.73 -1.39 -4.24
C TYR A 43 -0.09 -1.75 -5.47
N GLN A 44 0.49 -1.65 -6.67
CA GLN A 44 -0.23 -1.91 -7.91
C GLN A 44 -0.72 -3.36 -7.99
N ASN A 45 0.09 -4.31 -7.54
CA ASN A 45 -0.31 -5.72 -7.52
C ASN A 45 -1.49 -5.95 -6.56
N LEU A 46 -1.46 -5.34 -5.39
CA LEU A 46 -2.56 -5.43 -4.43
C LEU A 46 -3.82 -4.74 -4.94
N TYR A 47 -3.65 -3.58 -5.56
CA TYR A 47 -4.74 -2.83 -6.19
C TYR A 47 -5.44 -3.68 -7.25
N ASN A 48 -4.67 -4.28 -8.13
CA ASN A 48 -5.22 -5.11 -9.20
C ASN A 48 -5.96 -6.34 -8.64
N ALA A 49 -5.39 -6.98 -7.62
CA ALA A 49 -6.03 -8.12 -6.96
C ALA A 49 -7.34 -7.72 -6.29
N PHE A 50 -7.35 -6.58 -5.62
CA PHE A 50 -8.55 -6.05 -4.94
C PHE A 50 -9.68 -5.82 -5.93
N PHE A 51 -9.40 -5.10 -7.03
CA PHE A 51 -10.43 -4.78 -8.01
C PHE A 51 -10.72 -5.91 -8.99
N SER A 52 -10.05 -7.05 -8.88
CA SER A 52 -10.48 -8.28 -9.54
C SER A 52 -11.60 -8.98 -8.79
N ILE A 53 -11.78 -8.63 -7.50
CA ILE A 53 -12.78 -9.24 -6.62
C ILE A 53 -13.95 -8.29 -6.38
N TYR A 54 -13.65 -7.00 -6.15
CA TYR A 54 -14.64 -5.99 -5.77
C TYR A 54 -14.88 -5.02 -6.91
N GLU A 55 -16.10 -4.49 -6.99
CA GLU A 55 -16.48 -3.52 -8.01
C GLU A 55 -15.74 -2.18 -7.78
N PRO A 56 -15.42 -1.44 -8.86
CA PRO A 56 -14.84 -0.12 -8.71
C PRO A 56 -15.80 0.84 -8.02
N PRO A 57 -15.28 1.96 -7.48
CA PRO A 57 -16.13 2.97 -6.83
C PRO A 57 -17.22 3.49 -7.75
N LYS A 58 -18.45 3.54 -7.26
CA LYS A 58 -19.61 3.99 -8.06
C LYS A 58 -19.53 5.45 -8.44
N ASP A 59 -18.87 6.26 -7.62
CA ASP A 59 -18.70 7.69 -7.86
C ASP A 59 -17.45 8.03 -8.68
N GLY A 60 -16.68 7.01 -9.09
CA GLY A 60 -15.44 7.20 -9.83
C GLY A 60 -14.28 7.76 -9.00
N GLY A 61 -14.45 7.84 -7.68
CA GLY A 61 -13.41 8.33 -6.78
C GLY A 61 -12.25 7.36 -6.62
N ASN A 62 -11.13 7.85 -6.10
CA ASN A 62 -9.99 7.04 -5.73
C ASN A 62 -9.87 6.99 -4.21
N TYR A 63 -10.05 5.79 -3.65
CA TYR A 63 -10.02 5.55 -2.22
C TYR A 63 -8.82 4.71 -1.79
N CYS A 64 -7.85 4.55 -2.67
CA CYS A 64 -6.67 3.72 -2.44
C CYS A 64 -5.40 4.58 -2.43
N GLY A 65 -4.37 4.06 -1.79
CA GLY A 65 -3.07 4.72 -1.81
C GLY A 65 -2.05 3.98 -0.98
N TRP A 66 -0.85 4.54 -0.92
CA TRP A 66 0.20 4.05 -0.05
C TRP A 66 1.09 5.20 0.38
N LYS A 67 1.80 5.02 1.49
CA LYS A 67 2.75 6.01 2.00
C LYS A 67 3.81 5.35 2.85
N TYR A 68 4.96 6.00 2.98
CA TYR A 68 5.95 5.63 3.96
C TYR A 68 5.45 5.96 5.36
N ILE A 69 5.73 5.07 6.31
CA ILE A 69 5.38 5.25 7.70
C ILE A 69 6.60 4.98 8.58
N SER A 70 6.53 5.37 9.84
CA SER A 70 7.57 5.07 10.81
C SER A 70 7.46 3.63 11.31
N GLN A 71 8.52 3.15 11.95
CA GLN A 71 8.49 1.85 12.60
C GLN A 71 7.37 1.78 13.66
N SER A 72 7.20 2.84 14.43
CA SER A 72 6.17 2.85 15.48
C SER A 72 4.76 2.80 14.87
N GLU A 73 4.52 3.49 13.75
CA GLU A 73 3.25 3.39 13.03
C GLU A 73 3.05 1.98 12.47
N TYR A 74 4.11 1.38 11.94
CA TYR A 74 4.06 0.01 11.43
C TYR A 74 3.60 -0.97 12.51
N GLU A 75 4.09 -0.79 13.73
CA GLU A 75 3.78 -1.66 14.85
C GLU A 75 2.39 -1.43 15.45
N MET A 76 1.74 -0.33 15.09
CA MET A 76 0.41 0.03 15.59
C MET A 76 -0.74 -0.57 14.79
N LEU A 77 -0.47 -1.34 13.75
CA LEU A 77 -1.53 -1.99 12.99
C LEU A 77 -2.17 -3.10 13.83
N ILE A 78 -3.44 -3.03 13.94
CA ILE A 78 -4.24 -4.00 14.69
C ILE A 78 -5.08 -4.82 13.71
#